data_5a6e30998e35d506b16b6053bb9d9fae
#
_entry.id   5a6e30998e35d506b16b6053bb9d9fae
#
_cell.length_a   1.000
_cell.length_b   1.000
_cell.length_c   1.000
_cell.angle_alpha   90.00
_cell.angle_beta   90.00
_cell.angle_gamma   90.00
#
_symmetry.space_group_name_H-M   'P 1'
#
loop_
_entity.id
_entity.type
_entity.pdbx_description
1 polymer ?
#
loop_
_entity_poly.entity_id
_entity_poly.type
_entity_poly.pdbx_seq_one_letter_code
_entity_poly.pdbx_strand_id
1 'polypeptide(L)'
;MWAYTTSDATTVKYLFYVLKNNVQKFRDAASGMGSLPQISLPVTEEFEISLPPIEIQREIVRILDNFTELTAELTAELTARKAQYSYYRDKLLTFNIPIKWEPMEEEFPFIRNGCVGTVTPYFTSEEQGVRYLEGTNIHDGVISDNEILYVSKEFHQKHIRNELKNGDILMVQSGHVGECAVVDDKYAGANCHALIIMSNAGHCNSRFVMHYLRSTEGKAKLKKITTGGTVKHILASNMKKFMIPVPPLDVQNRIVNVLDNFEKICSDLNIGLPAEIEARQ
;
A
#
# COMPACT_ATOMS: atom_id res chain seq x y z
N MET A 1 15.73 -29.13 -10.11
CA MET A 1 14.32 -29.33 -9.62
C MET A 1 14.21 -30.82 -9.28
N TRP A 2 13.72 -31.16 -8.09
CA TRP A 2 13.53 -32.55 -7.64
C TRP A 2 12.04 -32.87 -7.71
N ALA A 3 11.70 -34.10 -8.05
CA ALA A 3 10.33 -34.60 -8.08
C ALA A 3 10.24 -35.87 -7.21
N TYR A 4 9.23 -35.91 -6.36
CA TYR A 4 8.94 -37.03 -5.48
C TYR A 4 7.59 -37.64 -5.86
N THR A 5 7.51 -38.94 -5.89
CA THR A 5 6.27 -39.67 -6.16
C THR A 5 6.08 -40.74 -5.09
N THR A 6 4.85 -41.06 -4.79
CA THR A 6 4.48 -42.20 -3.95
C THR A 6 3.53 -43.12 -4.73
N SER A 7 3.26 -44.31 -4.22
CA SER A 7 2.24 -45.19 -4.77
C SER A 7 0.81 -44.74 -4.42
N ASP A 8 0.65 -43.85 -3.46
CA ASP A 8 -0.65 -43.32 -2.98
C ASP A 8 -0.73 -41.83 -3.21
N ALA A 9 -1.73 -41.36 -3.97
CA ALA A 9 -1.91 -39.96 -4.30
C ALA A 9 -2.22 -39.10 -3.06
N THR A 10 -2.88 -39.66 -2.06
CA THR A 10 -3.16 -38.94 -0.79
C THR A 10 -1.87 -38.71 -0.02
N THR A 11 -0.99 -39.69 0.04
CA THR A 11 0.33 -39.54 0.64
C THR A 11 1.17 -38.49 -0.08
N VAL A 12 1.12 -38.43 -1.42
CA VAL A 12 1.78 -37.37 -2.20
C VAL A 12 1.28 -35.99 -1.76
N LYS A 13 -0.02 -35.82 -1.59
CA LYS A 13 -0.63 -34.53 -1.21
C LYS A 13 -0.30 -34.17 0.25
N TYR A 14 -0.30 -35.14 1.15
CA TYR A 14 0.16 -34.95 2.52
C TYR A 14 1.64 -34.52 2.54
N LEU A 15 2.50 -35.21 1.80
CA LEU A 15 3.90 -34.83 1.66
C LEU A 15 4.07 -33.41 1.15
N PHE A 16 3.28 -32.97 0.17
CA PHE A 16 3.29 -31.59 -0.32
C PHE A 16 3.04 -30.60 0.81
N TYR A 17 2.05 -30.82 1.66
CA TYR A 17 1.75 -29.90 2.78
C TYR A 17 2.83 -29.94 3.85
N VAL A 18 3.41 -31.11 4.16
CA VAL A 18 4.53 -31.21 5.10
C VAL A 18 5.74 -30.43 4.60
N LEU A 19 6.12 -30.57 3.32
CA LEU A 19 7.23 -29.85 2.72
C LEU A 19 6.96 -28.33 2.69
N LYS A 20 5.73 -27.93 2.31
CA LYS A 20 5.31 -26.52 2.30
C LYS A 20 5.43 -25.87 3.69
N ASN A 21 5.02 -26.59 4.73
CA ASN A 21 5.12 -26.09 6.11
C ASN A 21 6.57 -26.00 6.64
N ASN A 22 7.51 -26.69 6.01
CA ASN A 22 8.93 -26.73 6.42
C ASN A 22 9.85 -25.97 5.43
N VAL A 23 9.31 -25.13 4.56
CA VAL A 23 10.10 -24.36 3.57
C VAL A 23 11.23 -23.58 4.21
N GLN A 24 11.03 -23.01 5.41
CA GLN A 24 12.08 -22.26 6.10
C GLN A 24 13.26 -23.17 6.48
N LYS A 25 13.02 -24.37 6.98
CA LYS A 25 14.10 -25.32 7.29
C LYS A 25 14.94 -25.66 6.05
N PHE A 26 14.29 -25.81 4.89
CA PHE A 26 15.00 -26.03 3.63
C PHE A 26 15.79 -24.80 3.18
N ARG A 27 15.27 -23.60 3.38
CA ARG A 27 16.01 -22.35 3.12
C ARG A 27 17.24 -22.23 4.00
N ASP A 28 17.13 -22.55 5.29
CA ASP A 28 18.22 -22.48 6.25
C ASP A 28 19.31 -23.53 5.95
N ALA A 29 18.91 -24.71 5.41
CA ALA A 29 19.82 -25.77 4.96
C ALA A 29 20.37 -25.54 3.54
N ALA A 30 19.90 -24.53 2.82
CA ALA A 30 20.38 -24.24 1.47
C ALA A 30 21.83 -23.74 1.52
N SER A 31 22.67 -24.34 0.68
CA SER A 31 24.06 -23.96 0.52
C SER A 31 24.28 -23.30 -0.84
N GLY A 32 25.18 -22.31 -0.89
CA GLY A 32 25.60 -21.70 -2.14
C GLY A 32 26.41 -20.44 -1.90
N MET A 33 27.62 -20.39 -2.45
CA MET A 33 28.38 -19.16 -2.59
C MET A 33 27.89 -18.45 -3.87
N GLY A 34 26.84 -17.65 -3.76
CA GLY A 34 26.32 -16.91 -4.90
C GLY A 34 24.93 -16.31 -4.64
N SER A 35 24.41 -15.59 -5.62
CA SER A 35 23.13 -14.89 -5.54
C SER A 35 21.88 -15.80 -5.48
N LEU A 36 22.04 -17.13 -5.67
CA LEU A 36 20.94 -18.10 -5.67
C LEU A 36 21.30 -19.30 -4.78
N PRO A 37 20.79 -19.33 -3.52
CA PRO A 37 20.94 -20.48 -2.65
C PRO A 37 20.27 -21.73 -3.26
N GLN A 38 20.94 -22.88 -3.17
CA GLN A 38 20.46 -24.15 -3.72
C GLN A 38 20.25 -25.17 -2.61
N ILE A 39 19.15 -25.93 -2.70
CA ILE A 39 18.89 -27.07 -1.84
C ILE A 39 19.46 -28.31 -2.56
N SER A 40 20.39 -29.01 -1.93
CA SER A 40 20.96 -30.23 -2.48
C SER A 40 20.03 -31.45 -2.31
N LEU A 41 20.19 -32.47 -3.14
CA LEU A 41 19.39 -33.69 -3.04
C LEU A 41 19.51 -34.36 -1.65
N PRO A 42 20.71 -34.53 -1.05
CA PRO A 42 20.85 -35.12 0.27
C PRO A 42 20.01 -34.39 1.35
N VAL A 43 19.94 -33.06 1.33
CA VAL A 43 19.12 -32.29 2.29
C VAL A 43 17.66 -32.68 2.24
N THR A 44 17.15 -33.02 1.06
CA THR A 44 15.74 -33.43 0.92
C THR A 44 15.55 -34.93 1.18
N GLU A 45 16.54 -35.78 0.91
CA GLU A 45 16.49 -37.23 1.18
C GLU A 45 16.62 -37.55 2.67
N GLU A 46 17.41 -36.78 3.41
CA GLU A 46 17.61 -36.92 4.86
C GLU A 46 16.54 -36.21 5.68
N PHE A 47 15.62 -35.47 5.04
CA PHE A 47 14.59 -34.75 5.76
C PHE A 47 13.53 -35.68 6.36
N GLU A 48 13.50 -35.77 7.68
CA GLU A 48 12.57 -36.62 8.41
C GLU A 48 11.14 -36.01 8.41
N ILE A 49 10.16 -36.83 8.07
CA ILE A 49 8.75 -36.49 8.09
C ILE A 49 7.97 -37.42 8.99
N SER A 50 6.97 -36.90 9.69
CA SER A 50 6.00 -37.70 10.42
C SER A 50 5.02 -38.34 9.43
N LEU A 51 4.80 -39.66 9.52
CA LEU A 51 3.85 -40.37 8.71
C LEU A 51 2.75 -41.01 9.57
N PRO A 52 1.70 -40.26 9.91
CA PRO A 52 0.56 -40.84 10.62
C PRO A 52 -0.19 -41.83 9.73
N PRO A 53 -1.11 -42.63 10.32
CA PRO A 53 -1.96 -43.55 9.52
C PRO A 53 -2.64 -42.82 8.36
N ILE A 54 -2.86 -43.58 7.27
CA ILE A 54 -3.37 -42.99 6.01
C ILE A 54 -4.72 -42.25 6.18
N GLU A 55 -5.57 -42.69 7.08
CA GLU A 55 -6.85 -42.08 7.40
C GLU A 55 -6.63 -40.66 7.99
N ILE A 56 -5.62 -40.53 8.86
CA ILE A 56 -5.24 -39.22 9.46
C ILE A 56 -4.63 -38.31 8.40
N GLN A 57 -3.76 -38.87 7.52
CA GLN A 57 -3.23 -38.08 6.41
C GLN A 57 -4.34 -37.54 5.49
N ARG A 58 -5.33 -38.37 5.17
CA ARG A 58 -6.48 -37.99 4.35
C ARG A 58 -7.27 -36.85 5.01
N GLU A 59 -7.52 -36.94 6.32
CA GLU A 59 -8.25 -35.90 7.04
C GLU A 59 -7.48 -34.58 7.10
N ILE A 60 -6.17 -34.62 7.36
CA ILE A 60 -5.29 -33.44 7.30
C ILE A 60 -5.36 -32.81 5.90
N VAL A 61 -5.22 -33.59 4.85
CA VAL A 61 -5.29 -33.12 3.46
C VAL A 61 -6.64 -32.47 3.19
N ARG A 62 -7.75 -33.11 3.59
CA ARG A 62 -9.10 -32.59 3.40
C ARG A 62 -9.27 -31.21 4.05
N ILE A 63 -8.80 -31.06 5.29
CA ILE A 63 -8.87 -29.78 6.02
C ILE A 63 -8.03 -28.70 5.32
N LEU A 64 -6.78 -29.01 4.98
CA LEU A 64 -5.86 -28.06 4.34
C LEU A 64 -6.29 -27.69 2.91
N ASP A 65 -6.89 -28.62 2.17
CA ASP A 65 -7.47 -28.34 0.85
C ASP A 65 -8.63 -27.35 0.97
N ASN A 66 -9.56 -27.58 1.93
CA ASN A 66 -10.68 -26.66 2.17
C ASN A 66 -10.18 -25.25 2.52
N PHE A 67 -9.16 -25.12 3.37
CA PHE A 67 -8.58 -23.81 3.67
C PHE A 67 -7.94 -23.16 2.43
N THR A 68 -7.26 -23.96 1.61
CA THR A 68 -6.64 -23.46 0.36
C THR A 68 -7.70 -22.95 -0.62
N GLU A 69 -8.80 -23.71 -0.79
CA GLU A 69 -9.93 -23.33 -1.65
C GLU A 69 -10.61 -22.05 -1.15
N LEU A 70 -10.96 -22.01 0.13
CA LEU A 70 -11.56 -20.81 0.74
C LEU A 70 -10.68 -19.58 0.64
N THR A 71 -9.36 -19.74 0.83
CA THR A 71 -8.42 -18.62 0.66
C THR A 71 -8.37 -18.14 -0.80
N ALA A 72 -8.44 -19.07 -1.76
CA ALA A 72 -8.50 -18.71 -3.18
C ALA A 72 -9.80 -17.97 -3.53
N GLU A 73 -10.95 -18.41 -3.00
CA GLU A 73 -12.24 -17.74 -3.19
C GLU A 73 -12.24 -16.33 -2.62
N LEU A 74 -11.77 -16.15 -1.37
CA LEU A 74 -11.67 -14.84 -0.74
C LEU A 74 -10.72 -13.90 -1.49
N THR A 75 -9.61 -14.43 -2.00
CA THR A 75 -8.66 -13.65 -2.81
C THR A 75 -9.28 -13.21 -4.13
N ALA A 76 -10.07 -14.09 -4.76
CA ALA A 76 -10.82 -13.75 -5.97
C ALA A 76 -11.88 -12.68 -5.69
N GLU A 77 -12.61 -12.80 -4.56
CA GLU A 77 -13.59 -11.79 -4.14
C GLU A 77 -12.92 -10.44 -3.86
N LEU A 78 -11.81 -10.41 -3.13
CA LEU A 78 -11.07 -9.18 -2.89
C LEU A 78 -10.65 -8.49 -4.19
N THR A 79 -10.17 -9.29 -5.16
CA THR A 79 -9.80 -8.79 -6.49
C THR A 79 -11.02 -8.17 -7.21
N ALA A 80 -12.17 -8.86 -7.17
CA ALA A 80 -13.42 -8.37 -7.75
C ALA A 80 -13.89 -7.08 -7.06
N ARG A 81 -13.79 -6.99 -5.73
CA ARG A 81 -14.15 -5.79 -4.96
C ARG A 81 -13.24 -4.60 -5.29
N LYS A 82 -11.93 -4.82 -5.42
CA LYS A 82 -10.97 -3.78 -5.86
C LYS A 82 -11.31 -3.27 -7.28
N ALA A 83 -11.67 -4.15 -8.20
CA ALA A 83 -12.12 -3.77 -9.53
C ALA A 83 -13.44 -2.97 -9.49
N GLN A 84 -14.40 -3.41 -8.67
CA GLN A 84 -15.66 -2.72 -8.44
C GLN A 84 -15.44 -1.32 -7.84
N TYR A 85 -14.58 -1.21 -6.82
CA TYR A 85 -14.18 0.09 -6.25
C TYR A 85 -13.62 1.03 -7.33
N SER A 86 -12.67 0.55 -8.14
CA SER A 86 -12.08 1.36 -9.21
C SER A 86 -13.13 1.85 -10.22
N TYR A 87 -14.06 0.98 -10.60
CA TYR A 87 -15.16 1.33 -11.50
C TYR A 87 -16.07 2.42 -10.91
N TYR A 88 -16.51 2.26 -9.65
CA TYR A 88 -17.40 3.24 -9.02
C TYR A 88 -16.67 4.55 -8.72
N ARG A 89 -15.40 4.50 -8.31
CA ARG A 89 -14.59 5.70 -8.15
C ARG A 89 -14.56 6.51 -9.45
N ASP A 90 -14.21 5.88 -10.55
CA ASP A 90 -14.12 6.55 -11.84
C ASP A 90 -15.48 7.09 -12.29
N LYS A 91 -16.56 6.32 -12.10
CA LYS A 91 -17.92 6.73 -12.42
C LYS A 91 -18.40 7.93 -11.60
N LEU A 92 -18.14 7.94 -10.28
CA LEU A 92 -18.55 9.00 -9.36
C LEU A 92 -17.73 10.29 -9.57
N LEU A 93 -16.52 10.17 -10.08
CA LEU A 93 -15.59 11.28 -10.33
C LEU A 93 -15.60 11.76 -11.80
N THR A 94 -16.46 11.17 -12.64
CA THR A 94 -16.73 11.65 -14.01
C THR A 94 -18.01 12.49 -14.00
N PHE A 95 -17.89 13.77 -14.30
CA PHE A 95 -19.02 14.70 -14.24
C PHE A 95 -19.58 14.95 -15.63
N ASN A 96 -20.84 14.51 -15.87
CA ASN A 96 -21.58 14.74 -17.11
C ASN A 96 -22.36 16.06 -17.11
N ILE A 97 -22.23 16.86 -16.05
CA ILE A 97 -22.84 18.18 -15.88
C ILE A 97 -21.72 19.22 -15.80
N PRO A 98 -21.99 20.48 -16.17
CA PRO A 98 -21.03 21.55 -15.96
C PRO A 98 -20.68 21.69 -14.48
N ILE A 99 -19.40 21.55 -14.16
CA ILE A 99 -18.85 21.80 -12.84
C ILE A 99 -17.68 22.77 -12.96
N LYS A 100 -17.33 23.41 -11.84
CA LYS A 100 -16.17 24.27 -11.75
C LYS A 100 -14.90 23.41 -11.78
N TRP A 101 -13.92 23.84 -12.56
CA TRP A 101 -12.56 23.27 -12.59
C TRP A 101 -11.60 24.38 -12.18
N GLU A 102 -10.74 24.10 -11.23
CA GLU A 102 -9.78 25.06 -10.73
C GLU A 102 -8.37 24.49 -10.68
N PRO A 103 -7.33 25.34 -10.80
CA PRO A 103 -5.97 24.93 -10.49
C PRO A 103 -5.88 24.53 -9.03
N MET A 104 -5.06 23.52 -8.74
CA MET A 104 -4.86 22.99 -7.38
C MET A 104 -4.51 24.10 -6.36
N GLU A 105 -3.75 25.12 -6.77
CA GLU A 105 -3.32 26.20 -5.87
C GLU A 105 -4.44 27.10 -5.36
N GLU A 106 -5.58 27.14 -6.03
CA GLU A 106 -6.76 27.90 -5.55
C GLU A 106 -7.39 27.24 -4.30
N GLU A 107 -7.43 25.90 -4.26
CA GLU A 107 -7.98 25.15 -3.14
C GLU A 107 -6.92 24.75 -2.11
N PHE A 108 -5.66 24.57 -2.57
CA PHE A 108 -4.50 24.19 -1.78
C PHE A 108 -3.40 25.25 -1.94
N PRO A 109 -3.48 26.41 -1.30
CA PRO A 109 -2.57 27.55 -1.54
C PRO A 109 -1.13 27.28 -1.11
N PHE A 110 -0.91 26.29 -0.24
CA PHE A 110 0.42 25.93 0.25
C PHE A 110 0.85 24.60 -0.34
N ILE A 111 1.38 24.62 -1.58
CA ILE A 111 1.98 23.44 -2.24
C ILE A 111 3.49 23.56 -2.15
N ARG A 112 4.13 22.64 -1.45
CA ARG A 112 5.58 22.64 -1.17
C ARG A 112 6.15 21.23 -1.16
N ASN A 113 7.46 21.13 -1.22
CA ASN A 113 8.16 19.86 -0.98
C ASN A 113 8.43 19.66 0.51
N GLY A 114 8.42 18.42 0.96
CA GLY A 114 8.97 18.01 2.24
C GLY A 114 10.46 18.29 2.34
N CYS A 115 11.09 17.77 3.39
CA CYS A 115 12.52 17.95 3.59
C CYS A 115 13.32 17.25 2.49
N VAL A 116 14.33 17.90 1.94
CA VAL A 116 15.22 17.36 0.91
C VAL A 116 16.66 17.34 1.42
N GLY A 117 17.48 16.44 0.87
CA GLY A 117 18.89 16.29 1.25
C GLY A 117 19.12 15.17 2.25
N THR A 118 20.31 15.12 2.83
CA THR A 118 20.74 14.05 3.74
C THR A 118 20.13 14.25 5.13
N VAL A 119 19.24 13.37 5.54
CA VAL A 119 18.53 13.39 6.82
C VAL A 119 19.09 12.35 7.80
N THR A 120 19.80 11.34 7.32
CA THR A 120 20.36 10.24 8.12
C THR A 120 21.03 10.66 9.44
N PRO A 121 21.82 11.75 9.50
CA PRO A 121 22.45 12.17 10.76
C PRO A 121 21.48 12.63 11.85
N TYR A 122 20.22 12.87 11.51
CA TYR A 122 19.19 13.36 12.42
C TYR A 122 18.19 12.26 12.83
N PHE A 123 18.38 11.03 12.36
CA PHE A 123 17.53 9.92 12.79
C PHE A 123 17.75 9.57 14.25
N THR A 124 16.66 9.25 14.94
CA THR A 124 16.64 8.93 16.36
C THR A 124 15.56 7.89 16.67
N SER A 125 15.40 7.52 17.94
CA SER A 125 14.33 6.62 18.36
C SER A 125 12.96 7.30 18.43
N GLU A 126 11.91 6.50 18.47
CA GLU A 126 10.52 6.97 18.56
C GLU A 126 10.30 7.87 19.80
N GLU A 127 10.85 7.47 20.95
CA GLU A 127 10.64 8.20 22.22
C GLU A 127 11.27 9.59 22.22
N GLN A 128 12.29 9.81 21.41
CA GLN A 128 13.06 11.06 21.37
C GLN A 128 12.76 11.93 20.14
N GLY A 129 12.07 11.35 19.17
CA GLY A 129 11.89 11.93 17.84
C GLY A 129 10.50 12.40 17.51
N VAL A 130 10.41 12.87 16.28
CA VAL A 130 9.16 13.21 15.56
C VAL A 130 9.08 12.31 14.35
N ARG A 131 7.89 11.77 14.04
CA ARG A 131 7.67 10.90 12.87
C ARG A 131 8.16 11.55 11.59
N TYR A 132 8.77 10.73 10.75
CA TYR A 132 9.32 11.14 9.46
C TYR A 132 8.87 10.17 8.37
N LEU A 133 8.01 10.64 7.48
CA LEU A 133 7.42 9.83 6.42
C LEU A 133 8.24 9.90 5.15
N GLU A 134 8.33 8.78 4.45
CA GLU A 134 8.95 8.66 3.14
C GLU A 134 7.93 8.21 2.07
N GLY A 135 8.33 8.21 0.80
CA GLY A 135 7.48 7.75 -0.29
C GLY A 135 7.01 6.30 -0.13
N THR A 136 7.80 5.48 0.56
CA THR A 136 7.49 4.07 0.89
C THR A 136 6.33 3.92 1.87
N ASN A 137 6.02 4.96 2.64
CA ASN A 137 4.88 4.94 3.55
C ASN A 137 3.53 5.27 2.85
N ILE A 138 3.55 5.74 1.60
CA ILE A 138 2.35 6.19 0.89
C ILE A 138 1.92 5.15 -0.14
N HIS A 139 0.82 4.45 0.11
CA HIS A 139 0.30 3.41 -0.78
C HIS A 139 -1.23 3.42 -0.78
N ASP A 140 -1.84 3.27 -1.93
CA ASP A 140 -3.28 3.04 -2.11
C ASP A 140 -4.20 4.01 -1.34
N GLY A 141 -3.78 5.26 -1.14
CA GLY A 141 -4.57 6.29 -0.47
C GLY A 141 -4.42 6.31 1.05
N VAL A 142 -3.54 5.48 1.60
CA VAL A 142 -3.26 5.40 3.05
C VAL A 142 -1.81 5.68 3.36
N ILE A 143 -1.55 6.10 4.59
CA ILE A 143 -0.21 6.23 5.16
C ILE A 143 0.04 4.98 6.01
N SER A 144 1.08 4.21 5.68
CA SER A 144 1.47 3.00 6.40
C SER A 144 2.47 3.30 7.52
N ASP A 145 2.34 2.59 8.64
CA ASP A 145 3.33 2.62 9.73
C ASP A 145 4.55 1.72 9.47
N ASN A 146 4.59 1.02 8.36
CA ASN A 146 5.71 0.14 8.04
C ASN A 146 7.00 0.97 7.90
N GLU A 147 8.03 0.60 8.65
CA GLU A 147 9.36 1.23 8.60
C GLU A 147 9.35 2.75 8.82
N ILE A 148 8.47 3.26 9.70
CA ILE A 148 8.46 4.68 10.05
C ILE A 148 9.79 5.07 10.68
N LEU A 149 10.37 6.13 10.16
CA LEU A 149 11.56 6.76 10.71
C LEU A 149 11.17 7.89 11.67
N TYR A 150 12.11 8.26 12.53
CA TYR A 150 11.95 9.38 13.46
C TYR A 150 13.15 10.31 13.35
N VAL A 151 12.90 11.62 13.34
CA VAL A 151 13.94 12.66 13.30
C VAL A 151 14.01 13.41 14.63
N SER A 152 15.19 13.94 14.95
CA SER A 152 15.35 14.70 16.19
C SER A 152 14.44 15.93 16.26
N LYS A 153 14.05 16.32 17.47
CA LYS A 153 13.24 17.53 17.70
C LYS A 153 13.91 18.80 17.18
N GLU A 154 15.25 18.85 17.19
CA GLU A 154 16.02 19.96 16.61
C GLU A 154 15.83 20.04 15.10
N PHE A 155 15.93 18.91 14.40
CA PHE A 155 15.66 18.83 12.96
C PHE A 155 14.23 19.28 12.65
N HIS A 156 13.25 18.78 13.40
CA HIS A 156 11.84 19.17 13.25
C HIS A 156 11.65 20.68 13.39
N GLN A 157 12.19 21.30 14.45
CA GLN A 157 12.11 22.75 14.67
C GLN A 157 12.73 23.55 13.53
N LYS A 158 13.87 23.12 13.01
CA LYS A 158 14.51 23.74 11.86
C LYS A 158 13.64 23.65 10.60
N HIS A 159 12.82 22.62 10.48
CA HIS A 159 11.95 22.35 9.34
C HIS A 159 10.47 22.47 9.67
N ILE A 160 10.11 23.25 10.68
CA ILE A 160 8.71 23.42 11.16
C ILE A 160 7.74 23.86 10.06
N ARG A 161 8.21 24.55 9.04
CA ARG A 161 7.40 24.95 7.87
C ARG A 161 6.90 23.76 7.06
N ASN A 162 7.56 22.60 7.17
CA ASN A 162 7.21 21.36 6.50
C ASN A 162 6.46 20.38 7.43
N GLU A 163 6.08 20.84 8.63
CA GLU A 163 5.22 20.08 9.52
C GLU A 163 3.89 19.76 8.82
N LEU A 164 3.49 18.51 8.92
CA LEU A 164 2.25 18.00 8.34
C LEU A 164 1.06 18.36 9.22
N LYS A 165 -0.05 18.73 8.60
CA LYS A 165 -1.30 19.05 9.26
C LYS A 165 -2.38 18.06 8.85
N ASN A 166 -3.33 17.82 9.75
CA ASN A 166 -4.52 17.05 9.41
C ASN A 166 -5.20 17.67 8.18
N GLY A 167 -5.56 16.84 7.21
CA GLY A 167 -6.15 17.27 5.94
C GLY A 167 -5.14 17.65 4.85
N ASP A 168 -3.83 17.67 5.11
CA ASP A 168 -2.82 17.80 4.05
C ASP A 168 -2.89 16.59 3.13
N ILE A 169 -2.72 16.80 1.82
CA ILE A 169 -2.51 15.71 0.87
C ILE A 169 -1.00 15.56 0.66
N LEU A 170 -0.49 14.35 0.88
CA LEU A 170 0.87 13.95 0.53
C LEU A 170 0.87 13.25 -0.82
N MET A 171 1.83 13.58 -1.68
CA MET A 171 2.01 12.90 -2.96
C MET A 171 3.48 12.50 -3.16
N VAL A 172 3.69 11.27 -3.58
CA VAL A 172 5.02 10.75 -3.94
C VAL A 172 5.47 11.41 -5.23
N GLN A 173 6.58 12.16 -5.15
CA GLN A 173 7.13 12.87 -6.30
C GLN A 173 8.11 12.05 -7.14
N SER A 174 8.69 10.98 -6.59
CA SER A 174 9.71 10.14 -7.25
C SER A 174 9.49 8.66 -6.91
N GLY A 175 9.89 7.74 -7.78
CA GLY A 175 9.66 6.30 -7.61
C GLY A 175 8.23 5.94 -7.99
N HIS A 176 7.36 5.64 -7.04
CA HIS A 176 5.93 5.40 -7.25
C HIS A 176 5.15 6.70 -7.44
N VAL A 177 5.53 7.45 -8.47
CA VAL A 177 5.06 8.80 -8.76
C VAL A 177 3.55 8.88 -8.84
N GLY A 178 2.96 9.81 -8.06
CA GLY A 178 1.52 10.10 -8.07
C GLY A 178 0.72 9.30 -7.03
N GLU A 179 1.34 8.34 -6.30
CA GLU A 179 0.68 7.80 -5.11
C GLU A 179 0.47 8.91 -4.10
N CYS A 180 -0.72 8.96 -3.50
CA CYS A 180 -1.07 10.04 -2.56
C CYS A 180 -1.98 9.54 -1.46
N ALA A 181 -1.91 10.22 -0.30
CA ALA A 181 -2.76 9.97 0.86
C ALA A 181 -3.08 11.27 1.58
N VAL A 182 -4.13 11.28 2.39
CA VAL A 182 -4.49 12.40 3.26
C VAL A 182 -3.94 12.16 4.66
N VAL A 183 -3.28 13.17 5.21
CA VAL A 183 -2.79 13.19 6.60
C VAL A 183 -3.98 13.23 7.55
N ASP A 184 -4.05 12.28 8.46
CA ASP A 184 -5.00 12.25 9.58
C ASP A 184 -4.34 12.72 10.90
N ASP A 185 -5.08 12.68 12.00
CA ASP A 185 -4.61 13.11 13.31
C ASP A 185 -3.39 12.30 13.81
N LYS A 186 -3.25 11.05 13.38
CA LYS A 186 -2.15 10.17 13.76
C LYS A 186 -0.80 10.66 13.23
N TYR A 187 -0.80 11.27 12.04
CA TYR A 187 0.40 11.75 11.36
C TYR A 187 0.55 13.27 11.36
N ALA A 188 -0.43 13.99 11.91
CA ALA A 188 -0.29 15.42 12.14
C ALA A 188 0.90 15.69 13.07
N GLY A 189 1.69 16.73 12.78
CA GLY A 189 2.93 17.05 13.48
C GLY A 189 4.18 16.33 12.95
N ALA A 190 4.05 15.36 12.03
CA ALA A 190 5.19 14.70 11.41
C ALA A 190 5.92 15.60 10.40
N ASN A 191 7.12 15.19 10.00
CA ASN A 191 7.80 15.70 8.79
C ASN A 191 7.82 14.60 7.70
N CYS A 192 8.21 14.96 6.49
CA CYS A 192 8.36 13.98 5.42
C CYS A 192 9.56 14.25 4.52
N HIS A 193 10.07 13.18 3.89
CA HIS A 193 11.15 13.24 2.92
C HIS A 193 10.60 13.43 1.50
N ALA A 194 10.96 14.55 0.86
CA ALA A 194 10.78 14.75 -0.59
C ALA A 194 9.39 14.36 -1.14
N LEU A 195 8.33 14.44 -0.32
CA LEU A 195 6.95 14.35 -0.75
C LEU A 195 6.44 15.74 -1.12
N ILE A 196 5.47 15.82 -2.03
CA ILE A 196 4.73 17.05 -2.26
C ILE A 196 3.65 17.14 -1.17
N ILE A 197 3.66 18.21 -0.41
CA ILE A 197 2.68 18.53 0.63
C ILE A 197 1.72 19.57 0.03
N MET A 198 0.43 19.28 0.04
CA MET A 198 -0.63 20.18 -0.43
C MET A 198 -1.57 20.46 0.74
N SER A 199 -1.50 21.68 1.27
CA SER A 199 -2.30 22.11 2.43
C SER A 199 -3.57 22.80 1.99
N ASN A 200 -4.71 22.30 2.47
CA ASN A 200 -6.05 22.76 2.14
C ASN A 200 -6.35 24.14 2.76
N ALA A 201 -7.06 24.98 2.05
CA ALA A 201 -7.61 26.24 2.57
C ALA A 201 -8.97 26.09 3.30
N GLY A 202 -9.52 24.87 3.35
CA GLY A 202 -10.80 24.57 4.00
C GLY A 202 -12.03 24.66 3.09
N HIS A 203 -11.87 24.95 1.79
CA HIS A 203 -12.99 25.07 0.85
C HIS A 203 -13.30 23.77 0.10
N CYS A 204 -12.37 22.82 0.08
CA CYS A 204 -12.50 21.56 -0.63
C CYS A 204 -12.27 20.38 0.34
N ASN A 205 -12.89 19.23 0.07
CA ASN A 205 -12.62 18.01 0.83
C ASN A 205 -11.33 17.35 0.29
N SER A 206 -10.27 17.29 1.12
CA SER A 206 -8.98 16.71 0.74
C SER A 206 -9.10 15.25 0.29
N ARG A 207 -9.97 14.45 0.91
CA ARG A 207 -10.20 13.05 0.51
C ARG A 207 -10.86 12.95 -0.85
N PHE A 208 -11.77 13.88 -1.19
CA PHE A 208 -12.36 13.97 -2.52
C PHE A 208 -11.27 14.21 -3.58
N VAL A 209 -10.38 15.16 -3.33
CA VAL A 209 -9.27 15.45 -4.26
C VAL A 209 -8.32 14.28 -4.34
N MET A 210 -7.97 13.62 -3.23
CA MET A 210 -7.16 12.40 -3.23
C MET A 210 -7.80 11.29 -4.10
N HIS A 211 -9.09 11.02 -3.94
CA HIS A 211 -9.79 10.04 -4.78
C HIS A 211 -9.76 10.42 -6.26
N TYR A 212 -9.91 11.72 -6.58
CA TYR A 212 -9.81 12.19 -7.95
C TYR A 212 -8.39 11.98 -8.53
N LEU A 213 -7.34 12.33 -7.80
CA LEU A 213 -5.95 12.12 -8.22
C LEU A 213 -5.66 10.63 -8.50
N ARG A 214 -6.28 9.73 -7.74
CA ARG A 214 -6.17 8.27 -7.89
C ARG A 214 -7.10 7.68 -8.96
N SER A 215 -8.05 8.43 -9.49
CA SER A 215 -8.93 8.00 -10.57
C SER A 215 -8.16 7.77 -11.88
N THR A 216 -8.77 7.08 -12.82
CA THR A 216 -8.18 6.87 -14.17
C THR A 216 -7.90 8.19 -14.87
N GLU A 217 -8.82 9.16 -14.79
CA GLU A 217 -8.64 10.49 -15.36
C GLU A 217 -7.52 11.27 -14.64
N GLY A 218 -7.54 11.28 -13.31
CA GLY A 218 -6.51 11.95 -12.49
C GLY A 218 -5.11 11.40 -12.79
N LYS A 219 -4.95 10.07 -12.79
CA LYS A 219 -3.69 9.39 -13.14
C LYS A 219 -3.24 9.72 -14.57
N ALA A 220 -4.15 9.76 -15.54
CA ALA A 220 -3.82 10.13 -16.90
C ALA A 220 -3.34 11.60 -17.03
N LYS A 221 -3.94 12.53 -16.26
CA LYS A 221 -3.51 13.92 -16.19
C LYS A 221 -2.15 14.06 -15.46
N LEU A 222 -1.95 13.36 -14.34
CA LEU A 222 -0.67 13.34 -13.62
C LEU A 222 0.47 12.85 -14.50
N LYS A 223 0.22 11.80 -15.31
CA LYS A 223 1.19 11.28 -16.26
C LYS A 223 1.66 12.34 -17.27
N LYS A 224 0.79 13.27 -17.68
CA LYS A 224 1.13 14.35 -18.64
C LYS A 224 2.06 15.40 -18.04
N ILE A 225 2.01 15.61 -16.72
CA ILE A 225 2.87 16.57 -16.02
C ILE A 225 4.11 15.92 -15.37
N THR A 226 4.22 14.60 -15.49
CA THR A 226 5.39 13.84 -15.03
C THR A 226 6.54 14.06 -16.00
N THR A 227 7.70 14.41 -15.47
CA THR A 227 8.94 14.66 -16.21
C THR A 227 10.01 13.64 -15.85
N GLY A 228 11.13 13.61 -16.60
CA GLY A 228 12.25 12.70 -16.38
C GLY A 228 12.26 11.49 -17.31
N GLY A 229 13.45 10.93 -17.53
CA GLY A 229 13.69 9.74 -18.35
C GLY A 229 13.54 8.44 -17.55
N THR A 230 14.67 7.89 -17.08
CA THR A 230 14.71 6.66 -16.29
C THR A 230 14.05 6.82 -14.92
N VAL A 231 14.27 7.96 -14.25
CA VAL A 231 13.57 8.31 -13.00
C VAL A 231 12.54 9.39 -13.31
N LYS A 232 11.30 9.09 -13.04
CA LYS A 232 10.17 10.00 -13.25
C LYS A 232 9.94 10.86 -12.02
N HIS A 233 9.54 12.13 -12.24
CA HIS A 233 9.25 13.08 -11.17
C HIS A 233 8.03 13.92 -11.49
N ILE A 234 7.27 14.28 -10.45
CA ILE A 234 6.29 15.36 -10.47
C ILE A 234 6.85 16.51 -9.64
N LEU A 235 6.82 17.72 -10.18
CA LEU A 235 7.27 18.92 -9.48
C LEU A 235 6.10 19.59 -8.75
N ALA A 236 6.34 20.15 -7.57
CA ALA A 236 5.34 20.94 -6.84
C ALA A 236 4.80 22.11 -7.69
N SER A 237 5.64 22.73 -8.53
CA SER A 237 5.21 23.78 -9.47
C SER A 237 4.21 23.30 -10.53
N ASN A 238 4.32 22.04 -10.95
CA ASN A 238 3.36 21.45 -11.89
C ASN A 238 2.04 21.11 -11.19
N MET A 239 2.10 20.68 -9.93
CA MET A 239 0.90 20.43 -9.12
C MET A 239 0.09 21.70 -8.85
N LYS A 240 0.73 22.87 -8.70
CA LYS A 240 0.01 24.15 -8.54
C LYS A 240 -1.00 24.37 -9.66
N LYS A 241 -0.61 24.12 -10.90
CA LYS A 241 -1.42 24.34 -12.12
C LYS A 241 -2.30 23.14 -12.49
N PHE A 242 -2.26 22.06 -11.71
CA PHE A 242 -3.04 20.87 -11.99
C PHE A 242 -4.53 21.15 -11.79
N MET A 243 -5.35 20.93 -12.82
CA MET A 243 -6.78 21.20 -12.79
C MET A 243 -7.55 20.10 -12.07
N ILE A 244 -8.30 20.47 -11.03
CA ILE A 244 -9.16 19.59 -10.25
C ILE A 244 -10.63 19.97 -10.41
N PRO A 245 -11.56 18.99 -10.34
CA PRO A 245 -12.99 19.28 -10.30
C PRO A 245 -13.39 19.77 -8.92
N VAL A 246 -14.20 20.82 -8.84
CA VAL A 246 -14.69 21.41 -7.58
C VAL A 246 -16.22 21.46 -7.59
N PRO A 247 -16.92 20.32 -7.45
CA PRO A 247 -18.36 20.32 -7.26
C PRO A 247 -18.72 20.87 -5.86
N PRO A 248 -19.99 21.20 -5.58
CA PRO A 248 -20.42 21.63 -4.26
C PRO A 248 -19.94 20.69 -3.14
N LEU A 249 -19.60 21.24 -1.96
CA LEU A 249 -18.98 20.49 -0.87
C LEU A 249 -19.85 19.32 -0.37
N ASP A 250 -21.17 19.45 -0.39
CA ASP A 250 -22.09 18.37 -0.04
C ASP A 250 -22.01 17.20 -1.02
N VAL A 251 -21.78 17.48 -2.32
CA VAL A 251 -21.54 16.46 -3.34
C VAL A 251 -20.20 15.77 -3.11
N GLN A 252 -19.14 16.55 -2.84
CA GLN A 252 -17.83 16.01 -2.50
C GLN A 252 -17.93 15.06 -1.29
N ASN A 253 -18.57 15.47 -0.21
CA ASN A 253 -18.72 14.67 1.01
C ASN A 253 -19.51 13.37 0.77
N ARG A 254 -20.57 13.41 -0.05
CA ARG A 254 -21.32 12.19 -0.41
C ARG A 254 -20.46 11.21 -1.21
N ILE A 255 -19.67 11.70 -2.16
CA ILE A 255 -18.75 10.86 -2.94
C ILE A 255 -17.70 10.23 -2.03
N VAL A 256 -17.08 11.03 -1.14
CA VAL A 256 -16.09 10.55 -0.17
C VAL A 256 -16.68 9.45 0.72
N ASN A 257 -17.86 9.67 1.29
CA ASN A 257 -18.50 8.67 2.16
C ASN A 257 -18.70 7.32 1.46
N VAL A 258 -19.09 7.33 0.18
CA VAL A 258 -19.23 6.10 -0.59
C VAL A 258 -17.87 5.44 -0.84
N LEU A 259 -16.89 6.19 -1.30
CA LEU A 259 -15.57 5.65 -1.69
C LEU A 259 -14.79 5.16 -0.46
N ASP A 260 -14.83 5.90 0.66
CA ASP A 260 -14.16 5.52 1.90
C ASP A 260 -14.73 4.22 2.49
N ASN A 261 -16.05 4.02 2.40
CA ASN A 261 -16.67 2.76 2.82
C ASN A 261 -16.22 1.58 1.95
N PHE A 262 -16.09 1.78 0.65
CA PHE A 262 -15.52 0.75 -0.24
C PHE A 262 -14.06 0.45 0.08
N GLU A 263 -13.24 1.48 0.32
CA GLU A 263 -11.83 1.30 0.68
C GLU A 263 -11.67 0.48 1.97
N LYS A 264 -12.46 0.76 3.01
CA LYS A 264 -12.42 0.01 4.26
C LYS A 264 -12.65 -1.49 4.03
N ILE A 265 -13.63 -1.86 3.20
CA ILE A 265 -13.91 -3.27 2.89
C ILE A 265 -12.73 -3.93 2.16
N CYS A 266 -11.99 -3.18 1.33
CA CYS A 266 -10.93 -3.71 0.47
C CYS A 266 -9.53 -3.66 1.09
N SER A 267 -9.29 -2.81 2.09
CA SER A 267 -7.95 -2.50 2.58
C SER A 267 -7.75 -2.64 4.08
N ASP A 268 -8.81 -2.71 4.87
CA ASP A 268 -8.68 -2.83 6.32
C ASP A 268 -8.25 -4.25 6.70
N LEU A 269 -7.03 -4.37 7.23
CA LEU A 269 -6.45 -5.64 7.68
C LEU A 269 -7.08 -6.18 8.97
N ASN A 270 -7.86 -5.37 9.70
CA ASN A 270 -8.51 -5.77 10.95
C ASN A 270 -9.97 -6.16 10.75
N ILE A 271 -10.59 -5.69 9.68
CA ILE A 271 -11.99 -5.97 9.33
C ILE A 271 -12.11 -6.21 7.82
N GLY A 272 -13.09 -6.98 7.41
CA GLY A 272 -13.35 -7.25 5.99
C GLY A 272 -12.51 -8.38 5.39
N LEU A 273 -12.46 -8.42 4.05
CA LEU A 273 -11.84 -9.53 3.30
C LEU A 273 -10.35 -9.75 3.56
N PRO A 274 -9.48 -8.72 3.66
CA PRO A 274 -8.07 -8.94 3.95
C PRO A 274 -7.82 -9.60 5.30
N ALA A 275 -8.52 -9.19 6.35
CA ALA A 275 -8.41 -9.81 7.67
C ALA A 275 -8.82 -11.28 7.66
N GLU A 276 -9.89 -11.62 6.93
CA GLU A 276 -10.36 -12.99 6.79
C GLU A 276 -9.39 -13.87 5.97
N ILE A 277 -8.76 -13.31 4.94
CA ILE A 277 -7.73 -13.99 4.15
C ILE A 277 -6.50 -14.30 5.03
N GLU A 278 -6.02 -13.32 5.80
CA GLU A 278 -4.86 -13.48 6.68
C GLU A 278 -5.12 -14.51 7.79
N ALA A 279 -6.30 -14.49 8.39
CA ALA A 279 -6.67 -15.44 9.44
C ALA A 279 -6.78 -16.89 8.94
N ARG A 280 -6.87 -17.11 7.62
CA ARG A 280 -7.02 -18.43 7.00
C ARG A 280 -5.72 -18.98 6.36
N GLN A 281 -4.66 -18.17 6.30
CA GLN A 281 -3.33 -18.58 5.82
C GLN A 281 -2.50 -19.20 6.92
#